data_5b7bd92f22b961b3caebe64ce53aed6e
#
_entry.id   5b7bd92f22b961b3caebe64ce53aed6e
#
_cell.length_a   1.000
_cell.length_b   1.000
_cell.length_c   1.000
_cell.angle_alpha   90.00
_cell.angle_beta   90.00
_cell.angle_gamma   90.00
#
_symmetry.space_group_name_H-M   'P 1'
#
loop_
_entity.id
_entity.type
_entity.pdbx_description
1 polymer ?
#
loop_
_entity_poly.entity_id
_entity_poly.type
_entity_poly.pdbx_seq_one_letter_code
_entity_poly.pdbx_strand_id
1 'polypeptide(L)'
;MVIDNGYKTSASRIAAGMWNPILFKKLKKSWRADDLLPALHRTYTELEELLDKKFIYDREIVRLFPSNDAANDFHLAAGDERYSDYLEDKPQPEVEAVANDEFGYGTIKGGYVDLPVFLPAFREYLKSKDSFLESEFNESDIQFNASGVCWNGYEAQKIIFANGFKTIESAYWNYLPLTRTHGNLLHVQAEGLNL
;
A
#
# COMPACT_ATOMS: atom_id res chain seq x y z
N MET A 1 -5.38 -19.84 9.30
CA MET A 1 -6.52 -19.07 9.86
C MET A 1 -6.07 -17.63 10.12
N VAL A 2 -6.91 -16.65 9.86
CA VAL A 2 -6.73 -15.23 10.18
C VAL A 2 -7.60 -14.89 11.38
N ILE A 3 -7.02 -14.20 12.36
CA ILE A 3 -7.73 -13.71 13.55
C ILE A 3 -7.70 -12.18 13.48
N ASP A 4 -8.85 -11.54 13.52
CA ASP A 4 -8.97 -10.09 13.38
C ASP A 4 -10.23 -9.59 14.12
N ASN A 5 -10.12 -8.48 14.84
CA ASN A 5 -11.23 -7.92 15.63
C ASN A 5 -12.16 -6.98 14.86
N GLY A 6 -12.22 -7.11 13.55
CA GLY A 6 -13.08 -6.31 12.69
C GLY A 6 -12.39 -5.12 12.03
N TYR A 7 -11.08 -4.99 12.16
CA TYR A 7 -10.19 -3.97 11.52
C TYR A 7 -10.71 -2.52 11.55
N LYS A 8 -11.63 -2.19 12.45
CA LYS A 8 -12.31 -0.87 12.51
C LYS A 8 -11.34 0.31 12.62
N THR A 9 -10.18 0.08 13.23
CA THR A 9 -9.13 1.09 13.46
C THR A 9 -7.88 0.85 12.61
N SER A 10 -7.91 -0.05 11.64
CA SER A 10 -6.72 -0.35 10.82
C SER A 10 -6.41 0.79 9.85
N ALA A 11 -5.12 1.05 9.65
CA ALA A 11 -4.65 2.02 8.65
C ALA A 11 -5.11 1.66 7.23
N SER A 12 -5.17 0.37 6.90
CA SER A 12 -5.61 -0.13 5.60
C SER A 12 -7.03 0.27 5.23
N ARG A 13 -7.91 0.49 6.23
CA ARG A 13 -9.29 0.93 5.98
C ARG A 13 -9.40 2.37 5.49
N ILE A 14 -8.41 3.20 5.84
CA ILE A 14 -8.40 4.64 5.55
C ILE A 14 -7.41 4.95 4.43
N ALA A 15 -6.42 4.09 4.21
CA ALA A 15 -5.37 4.30 3.22
C ALA A 15 -5.94 4.36 1.80
N ALA A 16 -5.31 5.18 0.95
CA ALA A 16 -5.65 5.28 -0.47
C ALA A 16 -5.28 4.02 -1.27
N GLY A 17 -4.57 3.07 -0.66
CA GLY A 17 -4.10 1.86 -1.34
C GLY A 17 -3.01 2.11 -2.38
N MET A 18 -2.50 3.34 -2.49
CA MET A 18 -1.58 3.77 -3.53
C MET A 18 -0.22 3.08 -3.40
N TRP A 19 0.32 2.62 -4.53
CA TRP A 19 1.69 2.18 -4.66
C TRP A 19 2.48 3.13 -5.57
N ASN A 20 3.71 3.43 -5.17
CA ASN A 20 4.58 4.37 -5.85
C ASN A 20 6.04 3.87 -5.80
N PRO A 21 6.68 3.62 -6.95
CA PRO A 21 8.06 3.16 -7.00
C PRO A 21 9.10 4.21 -6.62
N ILE A 22 8.73 5.50 -6.59
CA ILE A 22 9.66 6.63 -6.43
C ILE A 22 9.34 7.44 -5.19
N LEU A 23 10.32 7.65 -4.34
CA LEU A 23 10.25 8.56 -3.21
C LEU A 23 10.28 10.01 -3.70
N PHE A 24 9.16 10.74 -3.58
CA PHE A 24 9.00 12.10 -4.12
C PHE A 24 10.08 13.09 -3.70
N LYS A 25 10.46 13.11 -2.42
CA LYS A 25 11.43 14.11 -1.91
C LYS A 25 12.84 13.94 -2.45
N LYS A 26 13.23 12.73 -2.82
CA LYS A 26 14.63 12.40 -3.15
C LYS A 26 14.79 11.87 -4.55
N LEU A 27 13.70 11.69 -5.30
CA LEU A 27 13.67 11.03 -6.61
C LEU A 27 14.50 9.72 -6.62
N LYS A 28 14.30 8.91 -5.58
CA LYS A 28 14.99 7.62 -5.44
C LYS A 28 13.96 6.49 -5.49
N LYS A 29 14.36 5.36 -6.04
CA LYS A 29 13.53 4.17 -5.99
C LYS A 29 13.19 3.80 -4.54
N SER A 30 11.94 3.42 -4.32
CA SER A 30 11.49 2.79 -3.09
C SER A 30 12.28 1.49 -2.86
N TRP A 31 12.41 1.10 -1.61
CA TRP A 31 13.14 -0.11 -1.26
C TRP A 31 12.62 -1.32 -2.03
N ARG A 32 13.53 -1.98 -2.78
CA ARG A 32 13.25 -3.16 -3.59
C ARG A 32 12.07 -2.99 -4.59
N ALA A 33 11.87 -1.80 -5.15
CA ALA A 33 10.77 -1.55 -6.09
C ALA A 33 10.79 -2.53 -7.26
N ASP A 34 11.97 -2.81 -7.81
CA ASP A 34 12.15 -3.71 -8.97
C ASP A 34 11.70 -5.15 -8.69
N ASP A 35 11.77 -5.61 -7.44
CA ASP A 35 11.31 -6.93 -7.02
C ASP A 35 9.85 -6.93 -6.59
N LEU A 36 9.46 -5.90 -5.83
CA LEU A 36 8.16 -5.86 -5.14
C LEU A 36 7.02 -5.51 -6.09
N LEU A 37 7.22 -4.67 -7.11
CA LEU A 37 6.15 -4.32 -8.03
C LEU A 37 5.70 -5.49 -8.91
N PRO A 38 6.58 -6.28 -9.53
CA PRO A 38 6.17 -7.50 -10.22
C PRO A 38 5.44 -8.49 -9.31
N ALA A 39 5.89 -8.61 -8.05
CA ALA A 39 5.24 -9.45 -7.06
C ALA A 39 3.86 -8.91 -6.67
N LEU A 40 3.71 -7.59 -6.53
CA LEU A 40 2.44 -6.91 -6.27
C LEU A 40 1.44 -7.22 -7.39
N HIS A 41 1.81 -6.94 -8.64
CA HIS A 41 0.92 -7.18 -9.78
C HIS A 41 0.48 -8.64 -9.86
N ARG A 42 1.43 -9.58 -9.80
CA ARG A 42 1.11 -11.00 -9.82
C ARG A 42 0.13 -11.38 -8.70
N THR A 43 0.44 -11.00 -7.47
CA THR A 43 -0.35 -11.39 -6.30
C THR A 43 -1.76 -10.82 -6.37
N TYR A 44 -1.91 -9.53 -6.69
CA TYR A 44 -3.23 -8.90 -6.73
C TYR A 44 -4.04 -9.33 -7.95
N THR A 45 -3.42 -9.63 -9.10
CA THR A 45 -4.12 -10.21 -10.25
C THR A 45 -4.65 -11.62 -9.93
N GLU A 46 -3.84 -12.47 -9.31
CA GLU A 46 -4.30 -13.79 -8.84
C GLU A 46 -5.45 -13.68 -7.83
N LEU A 47 -5.42 -12.67 -6.97
CA LEU A 47 -6.51 -12.40 -6.02
C LEU A 47 -7.77 -11.84 -6.71
N GLU A 48 -7.66 -11.02 -7.74
CA GLU A 48 -8.79 -10.58 -8.56
C GLU A 48 -9.53 -11.77 -9.19
N GLU A 49 -8.77 -12.69 -9.77
CA GLU A 49 -9.32 -13.94 -10.35
C GLU A 49 -9.98 -14.81 -9.26
N LEU A 50 -9.33 -14.98 -8.12
CA LEU A 50 -9.83 -15.78 -7.01
C LEU A 50 -11.13 -15.24 -6.41
N LEU A 51 -11.24 -13.89 -6.32
CA LEU A 51 -12.36 -13.21 -5.68
C LEU A 51 -13.45 -12.77 -6.65
N ASP A 52 -13.22 -12.92 -7.96
CA ASP A 52 -14.09 -12.40 -9.03
C ASP A 52 -14.42 -10.92 -8.81
N LYS A 53 -13.37 -10.11 -8.55
CA LYS A 53 -13.46 -8.68 -8.27
C LYS A 53 -12.28 -7.95 -8.90
N LYS A 54 -12.52 -6.75 -9.42
CA LYS A 54 -11.48 -5.83 -9.89
C LYS A 54 -11.15 -4.83 -8.79
N PHE A 55 -9.87 -4.71 -8.43
CA PHE A 55 -9.42 -3.78 -7.39
C PHE A 55 -7.97 -3.31 -7.53
N ILE A 56 -7.16 -3.85 -8.46
CA ILE A 56 -5.85 -3.28 -8.77
C ILE A 56 -5.94 -2.45 -10.05
N TYR A 57 -5.40 -1.23 -9.98
CA TYR A 57 -5.43 -0.27 -11.07
C TYR A 57 -4.07 0.40 -11.24
N ASP A 58 -3.54 0.34 -12.44
CA ASP A 58 -2.40 1.17 -12.83
C ASP A 58 -2.89 2.58 -13.10
N ARG A 59 -2.18 3.57 -12.57
CA ARG A 59 -2.44 5.00 -12.76
C ARG A 59 -1.14 5.76 -12.79
N GLU A 60 -1.07 6.74 -13.64
CA GLU A 60 0.02 7.70 -13.62
C GLU A 60 -0.15 8.65 -12.43
N ILE A 61 0.97 8.90 -11.76
CA ILE A 61 1.03 9.88 -10.68
C ILE A 61 1.66 11.14 -11.24
N VAL A 62 0.87 12.20 -11.35
CA VAL A 62 1.35 13.51 -11.78
C VAL A 62 2.02 14.20 -10.61
N ARG A 63 3.28 14.57 -10.78
CA ARG A 63 4.05 15.35 -9.82
C ARG A 63 4.30 16.76 -10.34
N LEU A 64 3.63 17.73 -9.75
CA LEU A 64 3.89 19.15 -10.02
C LEU A 64 5.26 19.53 -9.48
N PHE A 65 5.98 20.36 -10.24
CA PHE A 65 7.29 20.84 -9.80
C PHE A 65 7.14 22.14 -9.01
N PRO A 66 7.74 22.22 -7.81
CA PRO A 66 7.68 23.42 -6.99
C PRO A 66 8.70 24.49 -7.44
N SER A 67 9.63 24.16 -8.34
CA SER A 67 10.69 25.04 -8.85
C SER A 67 11.33 24.46 -10.10
N ASN A 68 12.07 25.29 -10.84
CA ASN A 68 12.91 24.87 -11.97
C ASN A 68 13.97 23.83 -11.57
N ASP A 69 14.54 23.94 -10.37
CA ASP A 69 15.51 22.95 -9.88
C ASP A 69 14.86 21.58 -9.71
N ALA A 70 13.64 21.54 -9.18
CA ALA A 70 12.89 20.29 -9.04
C ALA A 70 12.50 19.68 -10.40
N ALA A 71 12.19 20.51 -11.39
CA ALA A 71 11.96 20.07 -12.77
C ALA A 71 13.23 19.47 -13.38
N ASN A 72 14.36 20.19 -13.27
CA ASN A 72 15.65 19.72 -13.76
C ASN A 72 16.08 18.40 -13.11
N ASP A 73 15.92 18.27 -11.79
CA ASP A 73 16.22 17.04 -11.07
C ASP A 73 15.36 15.88 -11.58
N PHE A 74 14.09 16.14 -11.87
CA PHE A 74 13.19 15.11 -12.41
C PHE A 74 13.60 14.70 -13.83
N HIS A 75 13.88 15.64 -14.72
CA HIS A 75 14.31 15.37 -16.09
C HIS A 75 15.63 14.59 -16.14
N LEU A 76 16.57 14.94 -15.25
CA LEU A 76 17.82 14.20 -15.11
C LEU A 76 17.57 12.76 -14.64
N ALA A 77 16.68 12.59 -13.67
CA ALA A 77 16.34 11.25 -13.18
C ALA A 77 15.58 10.42 -14.24
N ALA A 78 14.66 11.05 -14.98
CA ALA A 78 13.90 10.35 -16.05
C ALA A 78 14.80 9.94 -17.21
N GLY A 79 15.88 10.68 -17.47
CA GLY A 79 16.92 10.31 -18.45
C GLY A 79 17.89 9.23 -17.98
N ASP A 80 17.84 8.83 -16.73
CA ASP A 80 18.69 7.77 -16.16
C ASP A 80 18.04 6.41 -16.36
N GLU A 81 18.75 5.49 -17.02
CA GLU A 81 18.30 4.14 -17.33
C GLU A 81 17.76 3.38 -16.10
N ARG A 82 18.27 3.68 -14.90
CA ARG A 82 17.80 3.07 -13.63
C ARG A 82 16.35 3.39 -13.29
N TYR A 83 15.79 4.46 -13.86
CA TYR A 83 14.44 4.96 -13.57
C TYR A 83 13.48 4.90 -14.76
N SER A 84 13.96 4.50 -15.96
CA SER A 84 13.20 4.47 -17.21
C SER A 84 11.89 3.69 -17.13
N ASP A 85 11.85 2.66 -16.27
CA ASP A 85 10.64 1.86 -16.06
C ASP A 85 9.57 2.59 -15.24
N TYR A 86 9.94 3.66 -14.53
CA TYR A 86 9.10 4.31 -13.53
C TYR A 86 8.83 5.79 -13.78
N LEU A 87 9.74 6.47 -14.46
CA LEU A 87 9.61 7.90 -14.76
C LEU A 87 9.39 8.11 -16.25
N GLU A 88 8.48 8.99 -16.58
CA GLU A 88 8.25 9.41 -17.96
C GLU A 88 8.47 10.92 -18.08
N ASP A 89 9.41 11.27 -18.95
CA ASP A 89 9.68 12.65 -19.38
C ASP A 89 9.00 12.89 -20.73
N LYS A 90 7.66 12.90 -20.72
CA LYS A 90 6.89 13.23 -21.91
C LYS A 90 6.28 14.61 -21.73
N PRO A 91 6.29 15.45 -22.79
CA PRO A 91 5.43 16.62 -22.81
C PRO A 91 3.99 16.11 -22.74
N GLN A 92 3.38 16.22 -21.58
CA GLN A 92 1.99 15.80 -21.33
C GLN A 92 1.04 16.86 -21.88
N PRO A 93 -0.15 16.50 -22.36
CA PRO A 93 -1.20 17.46 -22.60
C PRO A 93 -1.50 18.21 -21.30
N GLU A 94 -1.75 19.50 -21.43
CA GLU A 94 -2.14 20.35 -20.29
C GLU A 94 -3.21 19.66 -19.46
N VAL A 95 -2.95 19.45 -18.19
CA VAL A 95 -3.97 19.01 -17.24
C VAL A 95 -4.77 20.27 -16.90
N GLU A 96 -5.81 20.56 -17.70
CA GLU A 96 -6.62 21.78 -17.64
C GLU A 96 -7.14 22.16 -16.25
N ALA A 97 -7.10 21.22 -15.32
CA ALA A 97 -7.68 21.36 -13.99
C ALA A 97 -6.68 21.60 -12.86
N VAL A 98 -5.38 21.64 -13.15
CA VAL A 98 -4.36 21.83 -12.11
C VAL A 98 -3.92 23.29 -12.10
N ALA A 99 -4.40 24.02 -11.09
CA ALA A 99 -3.88 25.36 -10.81
C ALA A 99 -2.42 25.26 -10.37
N ASN A 100 -1.52 25.90 -11.10
CA ASN A 100 -0.11 26.08 -10.75
C ASN A 100 0.86 25.05 -11.36
N ASP A 101 0.94 25.05 -12.67
CA ASP A 101 1.92 24.32 -13.47
C ASP A 101 3.12 25.19 -13.94
N GLU A 102 3.39 26.32 -13.26
CA GLU A 102 4.41 27.30 -13.64
C GLU A 102 5.77 26.65 -13.99
N PHE A 103 6.13 25.58 -13.28
CA PHE A 103 7.38 24.85 -13.50
C PHE A 103 7.17 23.51 -14.20
N GLY A 104 5.93 23.22 -14.65
CA GLY A 104 5.58 21.96 -15.28
C GLY A 104 5.39 20.81 -14.29
N TYR A 105 5.33 19.62 -14.83
CA TYR A 105 5.14 18.39 -14.07
C TYR A 105 5.83 17.20 -14.72
N GLY A 106 6.00 16.13 -13.97
CA GLY A 106 6.49 14.86 -14.45
C GLY A 106 5.54 13.72 -14.08
N THR A 107 5.61 12.64 -14.82
CA THR A 107 4.76 11.47 -14.62
C THR A 107 5.54 10.31 -14.03
N ILE A 108 4.95 9.67 -13.03
CA ILE A 108 5.48 8.49 -12.38
C ILE A 108 4.49 7.36 -12.58
N LYS A 109 4.94 6.22 -13.11
CA LYS A 109 4.12 5.01 -13.20
C LYS A 109 3.85 4.48 -11.81
N GLY A 110 2.60 4.45 -11.43
CA GLY A 110 2.12 4.02 -10.14
C GLY A 110 0.73 3.41 -10.26
N GLY A 111 0.02 3.37 -9.15
CA GLY A 111 -1.34 2.87 -9.14
C GLY A 111 -1.90 2.74 -7.73
N TYR A 112 -3.02 2.05 -7.63
CA TYR A 112 -3.64 1.79 -6.34
C TYR A 112 -4.38 0.46 -6.32
N VAL A 113 -4.55 -0.05 -5.11
CA VAL A 113 -5.47 -1.14 -4.79
C VAL A 113 -6.72 -0.52 -4.16
N ASP A 114 -7.89 -0.77 -4.72
CA ASP A 114 -9.16 -0.36 -4.15
C ASP A 114 -9.44 -1.17 -2.87
N LEU A 115 -8.93 -0.66 -1.74
CA LEU A 115 -9.04 -1.33 -0.44
C LEU A 115 -10.49 -1.48 0.03
N PRO A 116 -11.40 -0.52 -0.18
CA PRO A 116 -12.84 -0.68 0.05
C PRO A 116 -13.48 -1.87 -0.68
N VAL A 117 -12.99 -2.22 -1.86
CA VAL A 117 -13.45 -3.42 -2.59
C VAL A 117 -12.72 -4.67 -2.14
N PHE A 118 -11.38 -4.60 -2.06
CA PHE A 118 -10.55 -5.76 -1.76
C PHE A 118 -10.76 -6.33 -0.36
N LEU A 119 -10.69 -5.48 0.68
CA LEU A 119 -10.69 -5.97 2.07
C LEU A 119 -11.97 -6.72 2.45
N PRO A 120 -13.18 -6.23 2.13
CA PRO A 120 -14.40 -6.99 2.40
C PRO A 120 -14.49 -8.29 1.59
N ALA A 121 -14.12 -8.25 0.31
CA ALA A 121 -14.17 -9.44 -0.55
C ALA A 121 -13.25 -10.55 -0.03
N PHE A 122 -12.02 -10.20 0.34
CA PHE A 122 -11.07 -11.15 0.88
C PHE A 122 -11.50 -11.71 2.24
N ARG A 123 -12.09 -10.86 3.09
CA ARG A 123 -12.65 -11.30 4.38
C ARG A 123 -13.77 -12.32 4.20
N GLU A 124 -14.72 -12.09 3.29
CA GLU A 124 -15.80 -13.03 2.99
C GLU A 124 -15.27 -14.35 2.39
N TYR A 125 -14.26 -14.26 1.53
CA TYR A 125 -13.55 -15.44 1.04
C TYR A 125 -12.95 -16.28 2.18
N LEU A 126 -12.24 -15.66 3.11
CA LEU A 126 -11.66 -16.35 4.26
C LEU A 126 -12.73 -17.01 5.15
N LYS A 127 -13.86 -16.33 5.37
CA LYS A 127 -15.01 -16.90 6.09
C LYS A 127 -15.58 -18.12 5.38
N SER A 128 -15.74 -18.06 4.04
CA SER A 128 -16.24 -19.18 3.25
C SER A 128 -15.33 -20.41 3.27
N LYS A 129 -14.07 -20.23 3.69
CA LYS A 129 -13.06 -21.29 3.87
C LYS A 129 -12.87 -21.71 5.32
N ASP A 130 -13.71 -21.25 6.24
CA ASP A 130 -13.54 -21.46 7.69
C ASP A 130 -12.14 -21.05 8.20
N SER A 131 -11.56 -20.05 7.52
CA SER A 131 -10.20 -19.58 7.75
C SER A 131 -10.13 -18.19 8.39
N PHE A 132 -11.26 -17.69 8.91
CA PHE A 132 -11.39 -16.40 9.53
C PHE A 132 -12.09 -16.50 10.89
N LEU A 133 -11.47 -15.90 11.90
CA LEU A 133 -12.06 -15.76 13.24
C LEU A 133 -12.13 -14.27 13.61
N GLU A 134 -13.35 -13.75 13.78
CA GLU A 134 -13.56 -12.41 14.32
C GLU A 134 -13.46 -12.46 15.84
N SER A 135 -12.29 -12.09 16.36
CA SER A 135 -12.00 -12.11 17.79
C SER A 135 -10.91 -11.11 18.15
N GLU A 136 -10.95 -10.62 19.37
CA GLU A 136 -9.81 -9.94 19.96
C GLU A 136 -8.68 -10.95 20.18
N PHE A 137 -7.49 -10.59 19.69
CA PHE A 137 -6.31 -11.41 19.86
C PHE A 137 -5.48 -10.88 21.03
N ASN A 138 -5.31 -11.70 22.05
CA ASN A 138 -4.50 -11.37 23.21
C ASN A 138 -3.20 -12.20 23.17
N GLU A 139 -2.07 -11.50 23.12
CA GLU A 139 -0.75 -12.13 23.09
C GLU A 139 -0.43 -12.95 24.34
N SER A 140 -1.03 -12.62 25.49
CA SER A 140 -0.83 -13.37 26.74
C SER A 140 -1.40 -14.78 26.71
N ASP A 141 -2.33 -15.05 25.79
CA ASP A 141 -2.96 -16.36 25.64
C ASP A 141 -2.16 -17.31 24.74
N ILE A 142 -1.05 -16.82 24.19
CA ILE A 142 -0.16 -17.64 23.35
C ILE A 142 0.63 -18.61 24.22
N GLN A 143 0.60 -19.87 23.82
CA GLN A 143 1.44 -20.93 24.38
C GLN A 143 2.32 -21.53 23.30
N PHE A 144 3.61 -21.63 23.54
CA PHE A 144 4.57 -22.28 22.65
C PHE A 144 4.86 -23.70 23.16
N ASN A 145 4.89 -24.64 22.24
CA ASN A 145 5.24 -26.04 22.52
C ASN A 145 6.21 -26.58 21.45
N ALA A 146 6.61 -27.83 21.57
CA ALA A 146 7.57 -28.43 20.65
C ALA A 146 7.03 -28.55 19.20
N SER A 147 5.72 -28.54 19.00
CA SER A 147 5.05 -28.67 17.69
C SER A 147 4.69 -27.33 17.05
N GLY A 148 4.77 -26.22 17.80
CA GLY A 148 4.39 -24.89 17.28
C GLY A 148 3.80 -23.96 18.32
N VAL A 149 2.67 -23.37 18.01
CA VAL A 149 1.98 -22.37 18.82
C VAL A 149 0.51 -22.77 19.00
N CYS A 150 0.01 -22.56 20.21
CA CYS A 150 -1.41 -22.71 20.55
C CYS A 150 -1.95 -21.36 21.06
N TRP A 151 -3.14 -20.99 20.64
CA TRP A 151 -3.88 -19.82 21.12
C TRP A 151 -5.37 -20.18 21.23
N ASN A 152 -5.94 -20.11 22.43
CA ASN A 152 -7.35 -20.40 22.69
C ASN A 152 -7.86 -21.73 22.06
N GLY A 153 -7.02 -22.78 22.09
CA GLY A 153 -7.33 -24.08 21.51
C GLY A 153 -7.07 -24.22 20.01
N TYR A 154 -6.66 -23.16 19.33
CA TYR A 154 -6.19 -23.21 17.94
C TYR A 154 -4.70 -23.50 17.90
N GLU A 155 -4.31 -24.51 17.14
CA GLU A 155 -2.92 -24.92 16.99
C GLU A 155 -2.38 -24.58 15.60
N ALA A 156 -1.13 -24.13 15.52
CA ALA A 156 -0.44 -23.84 14.28
C ALA A 156 1.07 -24.07 14.43
N GLN A 157 1.75 -24.38 13.33
CA GLN A 157 3.20 -24.49 13.32
C GLN A 157 3.88 -23.11 13.49
N LYS A 158 3.25 -22.04 13.00
CA LYS A 158 3.77 -20.68 13.01
C LYS A 158 2.67 -19.67 13.24
N ILE A 159 3.04 -18.54 13.85
CA ILE A 159 2.19 -17.37 13.96
C ILE A 159 2.86 -16.20 13.21
N ILE A 160 2.06 -15.44 12.45
CA ILE A 160 2.50 -14.24 11.75
C ILE A 160 1.74 -13.07 12.35
N PHE A 161 2.49 -12.12 12.91
CA PHE A 161 1.93 -10.90 13.46
C PHE A 161 1.83 -9.83 12.37
N ALA A 162 0.62 -9.38 12.08
CA ALA A 162 0.32 -8.32 11.12
C ALA A 162 -0.38 -7.13 11.82
N ASN A 163 0.10 -6.76 13.00
CA ASN A 163 -0.54 -5.83 13.94
C ASN A 163 -0.49 -4.36 13.50
N GLY A 164 0.20 -4.05 12.37
CA GLY A 164 0.36 -2.69 11.90
C GLY A 164 1.00 -1.78 12.97
N PHE A 165 0.40 -0.61 13.22
CA PHE A 165 0.93 0.35 14.19
C PHE A 165 0.89 -0.14 15.65
N LYS A 166 0.10 -1.17 15.96
CA LYS A 166 0.06 -1.78 17.30
C LYS A 166 1.28 -2.65 17.61
N THR A 167 2.11 -2.95 16.62
CA THR A 167 3.35 -3.76 16.81
C THR A 167 4.26 -3.19 17.90
N ILE A 168 4.29 -1.87 18.10
CA ILE A 168 5.09 -1.25 19.15
C ILE A 168 4.59 -1.56 20.58
N GLU A 169 3.35 -2.02 20.71
CA GLU A 169 2.74 -2.43 21.99
C GLU A 169 2.87 -3.92 22.25
N SER A 170 3.32 -4.68 21.23
CA SER A 170 3.45 -6.14 21.31
C SER A 170 4.52 -6.55 22.32
N ALA A 171 4.22 -7.54 23.15
CA ALA A 171 5.20 -8.13 24.05
C ALA A 171 6.40 -8.79 23.32
N TYR A 172 6.18 -9.21 22.07
CA TYR A 172 7.19 -9.88 21.25
C TYR A 172 8.02 -8.93 20.37
N TRP A 173 7.47 -7.74 20.00
CA TRP A 173 8.03 -6.89 18.95
C TRP A 173 8.30 -5.45 19.37
N ASN A 174 8.03 -5.08 20.63
CA ASN A 174 8.22 -3.72 21.16
C ASN A 174 9.69 -3.24 21.15
N TYR A 175 10.64 -4.15 21.00
CA TYR A 175 12.07 -3.83 20.86
C TYR A 175 12.44 -3.28 19.47
N LEU A 176 11.56 -3.44 18.47
CA LEU A 176 11.81 -2.92 17.13
C LEU A 176 11.77 -1.38 17.14
N PRO A 177 12.70 -0.71 16.43
CA PRO A 177 12.75 0.76 16.38
C PRO A 177 11.66 1.33 15.46
N LEU A 178 10.41 1.04 15.78
CA LEU A 178 9.26 1.50 15.01
C LEU A 178 8.72 2.80 15.59
N THR A 179 8.39 3.74 14.71
CA THR A 179 7.76 5.00 15.06
C THR A 179 6.37 5.09 14.44
N ARG A 180 5.38 5.46 15.22
CA ARG A 180 4.03 5.76 14.71
C ARG A 180 4.04 7.09 13.98
N THR A 181 3.45 7.12 12.79
CA THR A 181 3.18 8.35 12.07
C THR A 181 1.68 8.44 11.79
N HIS A 182 1.13 9.64 11.96
CA HIS A 182 -0.24 9.93 11.52
C HIS A 182 -0.22 10.34 10.05
N GLY A 183 -1.10 9.72 9.26
CA GLY A 183 -1.43 10.15 7.91
C GLY A 183 -2.90 10.58 7.86
N ASN A 184 -3.19 11.65 7.14
CA ASN A 184 -4.55 12.07 6.84
C ASN A 184 -4.81 11.88 5.36
N LEU A 185 -5.98 11.36 5.01
CA LEU A 185 -6.48 11.30 3.65
C LEU A 185 -7.64 12.28 3.52
N LEU A 186 -7.59 13.12 2.49
CA LEU A 186 -8.68 14.01 2.15
C LEU A 186 -9.38 13.47 0.91
N HIS A 187 -10.65 13.13 1.03
CA HIS A 187 -11.51 12.86 -0.12
C HIS A 187 -12.03 14.20 -0.67
N VAL A 188 -11.69 14.49 -1.90
CA VAL A 188 -12.14 15.71 -2.58
C VAL A 188 -12.93 15.31 -3.81
N GLN A 189 -14.09 15.92 -3.99
CA GLN A 189 -14.85 15.89 -5.22
C GLN A 189 -14.74 17.26 -5.86
N ALA A 190 -14.23 17.32 -7.09
CA ALA A 190 -14.11 18.56 -7.85
C ALA A 190 -14.89 18.40 -9.16
N GLU A 191 -15.81 19.32 -9.44
CA GLU A 191 -16.52 19.36 -10.71
C GLU A 191 -15.57 19.86 -11.81
N GLY A 192 -15.59 19.19 -12.98
CA GLY A 192 -14.74 19.55 -14.12
C GLY A 192 -13.30 19.01 -14.05
N LEU A 193 -12.96 18.23 -13.05
CA LEU A 193 -11.67 17.56 -13.00
C LEU A 193 -11.74 16.27 -13.85
N ASN A 194 -11.22 16.34 -15.05
CA ASN A 194 -11.03 15.18 -15.93
C ASN A 194 -9.56 14.72 -15.81
N LEU A 195 -9.29 13.75 -14.94
CA LEU A 195 -7.98 13.09 -14.77
C LEU A 195 -7.97 11.72 -15.44
#